data_4574f061c28ff510a0462968251ebebd
#
_entry.id   4574f061c28ff510a0462968251ebebd
#
_cell.length_a   1.000
_cell.length_b   1.000
_cell.length_c   1.000
_cell.angle_alpha   90.00
_cell.angle_beta   90.00
_cell.angle_gamma   90.00
#
_symmetry.space_group_name_H-M   'P 1'
#
loop_
_entity.id
_entity.type
_entity.pdbx_description
1 polymer ?
#
loop_
_entity_poly.entity_id
_entity_poly.type
_entity_poly.pdbx_seq_one_letter_code
_entity_poly.pdbx_strand_id
1 'polypeptide(L)'
;MRRKCTDSLIYWKKNPGRKPLILQGLRQTGKTWLLIDFGNKQYEHTLYINLETDRSATDYLSVPHDPQEVLLFLETCAGKPLRPASSLLILDNIQCIPQISTLLTSIALDFPQYHIASIYKGVVNSNSFSVHDFDILTLYPLDFEEFLWANAEFALTREIRNHFSDFSPMGKKLHEKALSQFRLYLIIGGMPAAIMEYKKEKKLLLVPDTQQKLLNLFLSDITALAPKGTARHCRNAWLSIPAQLGRTSRKFQYTRIAKGATAKVYHEPLQWLISAGLAIPCQTAVCSRPSETSLHLYPVDTGLCSCILKIPAFQLLSGEETTAGTACIETFLAQHFIRNGYALSYWSSGNQAEVPFLLSKNSHFIAIDYRSTPHQKCRNLMQLNKSSLSPAPTQMYLISAEDFRQKEAYQIVPLYAVFCI
;
A
#
# COMPACT_ATOMS: atom_id res chain seq x y z
N MET A 1 10.04 -3.20 13.80
CA MET A 1 8.55 -3.27 13.95
C MET A 1 8.04 -4.55 13.29
N ARG A 2 7.08 -5.25 13.91
CA ARG A 2 6.47 -6.45 13.31
C ARG A 2 5.74 -6.09 12.02
N ARG A 3 5.91 -6.91 10.97
CA ARG A 3 5.28 -6.73 9.66
C ARG A 3 4.57 -8.03 9.25
N LYS A 4 3.37 -7.93 8.68
CA LYS A 4 2.63 -9.07 8.12
C LYS A 4 3.41 -9.76 7.01
N CYS A 5 4.15 -8.98 6.22
CA CYS A 5 4.99 -9.48 5.12
C CYS A 5 6.06 -10.50 5.60
N THR A 6 6.43 -10.50 6.90
CA THR A 6 7.36 -11.48 7.47
C THR A 6 6.84 -12.92 7.32
N ASP A 7 5.54 -13.12 7.48
CA ASP A 7 4.94 -14.46 7.35
C ASP A 7 5.04 -14.97 5.89
N SER A 8 4.87 -14.07 4.92
CA SER A 8 5.09 -14.38 3.48
C SER A 8 6.56 -14.72 3.18
N LEU A 9 7.51 -14.02 3.82
CA LEU A 9 8.94 -14.32 3.68
C LEU A 9 9.29 -15.70 4.28
N ILE A 10 8.70 -16.07 5.42
CA ILE A 10 8.87 -17.39 6.04
C ILE A 10 8.30 -18.48 5.13
N TYR A 11 7.12 -18.25 4.54
CA TYR A 11 6.53 -19.16 3.56
C TYR A 11 7.43 -19.33 2.33
N TRP A 12 7.91 -18.21 1.76
CA TRP A 12 8.85 -18.22 0.63
C TRP A 12 10.12 -19.03 0.94
N LYS A 13 10.73 -18.82 2.10
CA LYS A 13 11.93 -19.60 2.52
C LYS A 13 11.69 -21.11 2.53
N LYS A 14 10.50 -21.54 3.01
CA LYS A 14 10.13 -22.94 3.17
C LYS A 14 9.66 -23.61 1.88
N ASN A 15 9.29 -22.85 0.87
CA ASN A 15 8.78 -23.38 -0.39
C ASN A 15 9.91 -24.00 -1.23
N PRO A 16 9.90 -25.31 -1.52
CA PRO A 16 10.93 -25.96 -2.36
C PRO A 16 10.97 -25.41 -3.79
N GLY A 17 9.80 -24.98 -4.31
CA GLY A 17 9.67 -24.39 -5.64
C GLY A 17 9.78 -22.87 -5.64
N ARG A 18 10.44 -22.25 -4.62
CA ARG A 18 10.63 -20.81 -4.56
C ARG A 18 11.46 -20.31 -5.74
N LYS A 19 11.13 -19.13 -6.19
CA LYS A 19 11.88 -18.35 -7.17
C LYS A 19 12.68 -17.25 -6.47
N PRO A 20 13.64 -16.59 -7.16
CA PRO A 20 14.26 -15.38 -6.60
C PRO A 20 13.18 -14.40 -6.17
N LEU A 21 13.33 -13.87 -4.95
CA LEU A 21 12.35 -12.94 -4.39
C LEU A 21 12.63 -11.51 -4.85
N ILE A 22 11.59 -10.79 -5.24
CA ILE A 22 11.64 -9.34 -5.39
C ILE A 22 10.73 -8.70 -4.36
N LEU A 23 11.32 -7.98 -3.41
CA LEU A 23 10.59 -7.14 -2.47
C LEU A 23 10.49 -5.73 -3.05
N GLN A 24 9.32 -5.41 -3.61
CA GLN A 24 9.04 -4.12 -4.20
C GLN A 24 8.24 -3.21 -3.24
N GLY A 25 8.11 -1.94 -3.58
CA GLY A 25 7.26 -0.97 -2.89
C GLY A 25 7.90 0.40 -2.80
N LEU A 26 7.14 1.36 -2.30
CA LEU A 26 7.57 2.75 -2.17
C LEU A 26 8.86 2.89 -1.34
N ARG A 27 9.60 3.95 -1.62
CA ARG A 27 10.75 4.34 -0.80
C ARG A 27 10.32 4.56 0.66
N GLN A 28 11.22 4.27 1.62
CA GLN A 28 10.98 4.47 3.06
C GLN A 28 9.88 3.58 3.70
N THR A 29 9.40 2.53 3.03
CA THR A 29 8.48 1.56 3.63
C THR A 29 9.15 0.52 4.53
N GLY A 30 10.49 0.51 4.58
CA GLY A 30 11.29 -0.37 5.43
C GLY A 30 11.70 -1.69 4.79
N LYS A 31 11.78 -1.77 3.45
CA LYS A 31 12.18 -2.99 2.70
C LYS A 31 13.53 -3.54 3.12
N THR A 32 14.56 -2.69 3.08
CA THR A 32 15.94 -3.07 3.45
C THR A 32 16.00 -3.57 4.89
N TRP A 33 15.39 -2.85 5.82
CA TRP A 33 15.32 -3.26 7.23
C TRP A 33 14.63 -4.62 7.39
N LEU A 34 13.52 -4.84 6.68
CA LEU A 34 12.74 -6.07 6.77
C LEU A 34 13.54 -7.29 6.29
N LEU A 35 14.22 -7.19 5.14
CA LEU A 35 15.02 -8.31 4.62
C LEU A 35 16.26 -8.59 5.46
N ILE A 36 16.93 -7.55 5.97
CA ILE A 36 18.09 -7.74 6.87
C ILE A 36 17.64 -8.39 8.19
N ASP A 37 16.54 -7.90 8.80
CA ASP A 37 15.98 -8.48 10.04
C ASP A 37 15.53 -9.94 9.82
N PHE A 38 14.89 -10.21 8.67
CA PHE A 38 14.49 -11.56 8.28
C PHE A 38 15.71 -12.47 8.06
N GLY A 39 16.73 -12.01 7.34
CA GLY A 39 17.96 -12.74 7.10
C GLY A 39 18.64 -13.11 8.41
N ASN A 40 18.87 -12.12 9.28
CA ASN A 40 19.55 -12.34 10.56
C ASN A 40 18.80 -13.26 11.53
N LYS A 41 17.47 -13.39 11.40
CA LYS A 41 16.65 -14.29 12.24
C LYS A 41 16.46 -15.68 11.67
N GLN A 42 16.59 -15.82 10.35
CA GLN A 42 16.20 -17.04 9.65
C GLN A 42 17.37 -17.79 9.00
N TYR A 43 18.54 -17.16 8.85
CA TYR A 43 19.70 -17.72 8.19
C TYR A 43 20.95 -17.58 9.06
N GLU A 44 21.94 -18.44 8.84
CA GLU A 44 23.25 -18.37 9.51
C GLU A 44 24.05 -17.15 9.01
N HIS A 45 23.95 -16.89 7.70
CA HIS A 45 24.64 -15.78 7.05
C HIS A 45 23.67 -14.94 6.25
N THR A 46 23.74 -13.62 6.43
CA THR A 46 23.04 -12.65 5.60
C THR A 46 24.07 -11.79 4.88
N LEU A 47 24.07 -11.91 3.56
CA LEU A 47 24.92 -11.13 2.65
C LEU A 47 24.08 -9.97 2.12
N TYR A 48 24.55 -8.74 2.27
CA TYR A 48 23.85 -7.55 1.81
C TYR A 48 24.75 -6.71 0.91
N ILE A 49 24.30 -6.44 -0.31
CA ILE A 49 25.01 -5.62 -1.29
C ILE A 49 24.03 -4.54 -1.79
N ASN A 50 24.45 -3.29 -1.73
CA ASN A 50 23.66 -2.17 -2.22
C ASN A 50 24.23 -1.68 -3.55
N LEU A 51 23.53 -1.99 -4.63
CA LEU A 51 23.93 -1.67 -6.01
C LEU A 51 23.90 -0.17 -6.35
N GLU A 52 23.31 0.69 -5.51
CA GLU A 52 23.37 2.14 -5.68
C GLU A 52 24.69 2.73 -5.15
N THR A 53 25.31 2.10 -4.16
CA THR A 53 26.51 2.61 -3.49
C THR A 53 27.77 1.80 -3.80
N ASP A 54 27.62 0.52 -4.11
CA ASP A 54 28.73 -0.37 -4.48
C ASP A 54 28.93 -0.37 -6.00
N ARG A 55 29.79 0.56 -6.45
CA ARG A 55 30.11 0.69 -7.88
C ARG A 55 30.79 -0.56 -8.45
N SER A 56 31.68 -1.22 -7.68
CA SER A 56 32.36 -2.43 -8.12
C SER A 56 31.34 -3.54 -8.45
N ALA A 57 30.37 -3.75 -7.56
CA ALA A 57 29.31 -4.73 -7.79
C ALA A 57 28.41 -4.33 -8.98
N THR A 58 28.09 -3.04 -9.11
CA THR A 58 27.23 -2.55 -10.20
C THR A 58 27.91 -2.67 -11.55
N ASP A 59 29.17 -2.27 -11.66
CA ASP A 59 29.94 -2.36 -12.91
C ASP A 59 30.14 -3.81 -13.34
N TYR A 60 30.48 -4.71 -12.41
CA TYR A 60 30.63 -6.13 -12.68
C TYR A 60 29.32 -6.77 -13.14
N LEU A 61 28.22 -6.57 -12.42
CA LEU A 61 26.93 -7.17 -12.74
C LEU A 61 26.24 -6.54 -13.97
N SER A 62 26.75 -5.43 -14.49
CA SER A 62 26.20 -4.77 -15.70
C SER A 62 26.63 -5.44 -17.00
N VAL A 63 27.59 -6.36 -16.96
CA VAL A 63 28.02 -7.16 -18.09
C VAL A 63 27.71 -8.65 -17.85
N PRO A 64 27.49 -9.45 -18.90
CA PRO A 64 27.22 -10.88 -18.76
C PRO A 64 28.41 -11.63 -18.17
N HIS A 65 28.15 -12.47 -17.17
CA HIS A 65 29.13 -13.40 -16.55
C HIS A 65 28.47 -14.75 -16.33
N ASP A 66 29.33 -15.77 -16.14
CA ASP A 66 28.85 -17.07 -15.70
C ASP A 66 28.18 -16.99 -14.32
N PRO A 67 27.02 -17.61 -14.10
CA PRO A 67 26.33 -17.58 -12.82
C PRO A 67 27.19 -18.02 -11.62
N GLN A 68 28.10 -18.98 -11.79
CA GLN A 68 28.98 -19.42 -10.72
C GLN A 68 30.03 -18.36 -10.36
N GLU A 69 30.61 -17.68 -11.37
CA GLU A 69 31.55 -16.58 -11.16
C GLU A 69 30.87 -15.41 -10.43
N VAL A 70 29.60 -15.12 -10.79
CA VAL A 70 28.80 -14.07 -10.12
C VAL A 70 28.59 -14.40 -8.64
N LEU A 71 28.23 -15.63 -8.29
CA LEU A 71 28.06 -16.04 -6.89
C LEU A 71 29.34 -15.89 -6.08
N LEU A 72 30.48 -16.30 -6.65
CA LEU A 72 31.80 -16.15 -6.02
C LEU A 72 32.19 -14.66 -5.83
N PHE A 73 31.93 -13.85 -6.85
CA PHE A 73 32.16 -12.42 -6.77
C PHE A 73 31.32 -11.76 -5.68
N LEU A 74 30.01 -12.08 -5.60
CA LEU A 74 29.10 -11.54 -4.60
C LEU A 74 29.47 -11.99 -3.16
N GLU A 75 29.98 -13.21 -3.01
CA GLU A 75 30.54 -13.69 -1.75
C GLU A 75 31.75 -12.83 -1.33
N THR A 76 32.62 -12.53 -2.26
CA THR A 76 33.81 -11.69 -2.03
C THR A 76 33.42 -10.26 -1.66
N CYS A 77 32.49 -9.65 -2.40
CA CYS A 77 31.97 -8.30 -2.11
C CYS A 77 31.34 -8.21 -0.72
N ALA A 78 30.56 -9.22 -0.33
CA ALA A 78 29.89 -9.24 0.96
C ALA A 78 30.81 -9.59 2.14
N GLY A 79 32.01 -10.14 1.88
CA GLY A 79 32.98 -10.56 2.90
C GLY A 79 32.45 -11.66 3.83
N LYS A 80 31.48 -12.46 3.37
CA LYS A 80 30.83 -13.54 4.13
C LYS A 80 30.54 -14.72 3.22
N PRO A 81 30.60 -15.97 3.76
CA PRO A 81 30.36 -17.15 2.96
C PRO A 81 28.92 -17.22 2.46
N LEU A 82 28.76 -17.51 1.17
CA LEU A 82 27.48 -17.77 0.52
C LEU A 82 27.27 -19.29 0.44
N ARG A 83 26.59 -19.85 1.44
CA ARG A 83 26.35 -21.28 1.55
C ARG A 83 24.93 -21.64 1.11
N PRO A 84 24.76 -22.75 0.35
CA PRO A 84 23.43 -23.25 -0.02
C PRO A 84 22.50 -23.38 1.18
N ALA A 85 21.26 -22.97 1.04
CA ALA A 85 20.16 -23.06 2.02
C ALA A 85 20.39 -22.34 3.38
N SER A 86 21.64 -22.13 3.82
CA SER A 86 21.96 -21.48 5.10
C SER A 86 22.30 -20.00 4.99
N SER A 87 22.49 -19.48 3.77
CA SER A 87 22.74 -18.05 3.52
C SER A 87 21.58 -17.39 2.77
N LEU A 88 21.31 -16.12 3.09
CA LEU A 88 20.44 -15.25 2.31
C LEU A 88 21.27 -14.16 1.63
N LEU A 89 21.24 -14.12 0.31
CA LEU A 89 21.81 -13.02 -0.48
C LEU A 89 20.75 -11.94 -0.70
N ILE A 90 21.05 -10.71 -0.30
CA ILE A 90 20.18 -9.54 -0.47
C ILE A 90 20.84 -8.56 -1.43
N LEU A 91 20.22 -8.32 -2.58
CA LEU A 91 20.63 -7.32 -3.57
C LEU A 91 19.69 -6.12 -3.48
N ASP A 92 20.17 -4.99 -2.97
CA ASP A 92 19.36 -3.76 -2.83
C ASP A 92 19.54 -2.86 -4.06
N ASN A 93 18.45 -2.21 -4.48
CA ASN A 93 18.43 -1.29 -5.62
C ASN A 93 18.72 -1.94 -6.97
N ILE A 94 18.12 -3.10 -7.23
CA ILE A 94 18.35 -3.86 -8.46
C ILE A 94 18.00 -3.09 -9.74
N GLN A 95 17.18 -2.04 -9.67
CA GLN A 95 16.87 -1.17 -10.80
C GLN A 95 18.09 -0.41 -11.37
N CYS A 96 19.21 -0.39 -10.64
CA CYS A 96 20.47 0.20 -11.13
C CYS A 96 21.12 -0.62 -12.26
N ILE A 97 20.73 -1.89 -12.41
CA ILE A 97 21.30 -2.81 -13.43
C ILE A 97 20.21 -3.18 -14.44
N PRO A 98 20.31 -2.75 -15.71
CA PRO A 98 19.25 -2.92 -16.70
C PRO A 98 18.80 -4.35 -16.96
N GLN A 99 19.74 -5.32 -16.97
CA GLN A 99 19.46 -6.72 -17.32
C GLN A 99 19.54 -7.67 -16.10
N ILE A 100 19.38 -7.15 -14.90
CA ILE A 100 19.51 -7.96 -13.67
C ILE A 100 18.51 -9.13 -13.62
N SER A 101 17.34 -9.01 -14.24
CA SER A 101 16.35 -10.07 -14.30
C SER A 101 16.89 -11.32 -14.98
N THR A 102 17.57 -11.18 -16.12
CA THR A 102 18.19 -12.31 -16.85
C THR A 102 19.23 -13.03 -15.98
N LEU A 103 20.11 -12.26 -15.33
CA LEU A 103 21.11 -12.80 -14.43
C LEU A 103 20.48 -13.58 -13.27
N LEU A 104 19.50 -13.00 -12.59
CA LEU A 104 18.82 -13.64 -11.45
C LEU A 104 18.07 -14.91 -11.88
N THR A 105 17.49 -14.93 -13.08
CA THR A 105 16.85 -16.13 -13.65
C THR A 105 17.87 -17.21 -13.95
N SER A 106 19.01 -16.88 -14.54
CA SER A 106 20.09 -17.86 -14.81
C SER A 106 20.63 -18.46 -13.52
N ILE A 107 20.90 -17.63 -12.50
CA ILE A 107 21.35 -18.13 -11.19
C ILE A 107 20.31 -19.07 -10.57
N ALA A 108 19.02 -18.75 -10.67
CA ALA A 108 17.96 -19.56 -10.09
C ALA A 108 17.79 -20.92 -10.79
N LEU A 109 18.04 -20.98 -12.09
CA LEU A 109 18.00 -22.23 -12.89
C LEU A 109 19.18 -23.13 -12.58
N ASP A 110 20.40 -22.58 -12.57
CA ASP A 110 21.64 -23.35 -12.40
C ASP A 110 21.92 -23.69 -10.92
N PHE A 111 21.52 -22.80 -10.01
CA PHE A 111 21.81 -22.88 -8.58
C PHE A 111 20.56 -22.64 -7.69
N PRO A 112 19.50 -23.47 -7.81
CA PRO A 112 18.23 -23.26 -7.09
C PRO A 112 18.35 -23.39 -5.56
N GLN A 113 19.45 -23.93 -5.07
CA GLN A 113 19.73 -24.08 -3.63
C GLN A 113 20.09 -22.74 -2.95
N TYR A 114 20.45 -21.69 -3.70
CA TYR A 114 20.75 -20.39 -3.11
C TYR A 114 19.48 -19.56 -2.93
N HIS A 115 19.40 -18.89 -1.79
CA HIS A 115 18.28 -18.02 -1.48
C HIS A 115 18.64 -16.57 -1.82
N ILE A 116 17.97 -16.02 -2.82
CA ILE A 116 18.24 -14.66 -3.30
C ILE A 116 16.98 -13.81 -3.11
N ALA A 117 17.12 -12.70 -2.41
CA ALA A 117 16.08 -11.69 -2.23
C ALA A 117 16.57 -10.34 -2.73
N SER A 118 15.82 -9.74 -3.61
CA SER A 118 16.18 -8.46 -4.23
C SER A 118 15.22 -7.36 -3.80
N ILE A 119 15.70 -6.13 -3.69
CA ILE A 119 14.89 -4.97 -3.35
C ILE A 119 14.77 -4.07 -4.58
N TYR A 120 13.52 -3.78 -4.96
CA TYR A 120 13.18 -2.84 -6.02
C TYR A 120 12.50 -1.60 -5.43
N LYS A 121 12.96 -0.40 -5.78
CA LYS A 121 12.33 0.85 -5.38
C LYS A 121 11.21 1.19 -6.38
N GLY A 122 9.96 1.17 -5.91
CA GLY A 122 8.76 1.36 -6.74
C GLY A 122 8.02 0.05 -6.99
N VAL A 123 7.31 -0.03 -8.09
CA VAL A 123 6.58 -1.22 -8.56
C VAL A 123 7.28 -1.73 -9.83
N VAL A 124 7.62 -3.01 -9.85
CA VAL A 124 8.30 -3.61 -11.01
C VAL A 124 7.37 -3.62 -12.23
N ASN A 125 7.96 -3.40 -13.39
CA ASN A 125 7.26 -3.58 -14.65
C ASN A 125 7.19 -5.09 -14.96
N SER A 126 5.99 -5.59 -15.24
CA SER A 126 5.75 -6.98 -15.62
C SER A 126 6.53 -7.43 -16.87
N ASN A 127 6.92 -6.50 -17.73
CA ASN A 127 7.74 -6.81 -18.90
C ASN A 127 9.22 -7.08 -18.53
N SER A 128 9.69 -6.53 -17.40
CA SER A 128 11.08 -6.71 -16.95
C SER A 128 11.22 -7.84 -15.93
N PHE A 129 10.16 -8.10 -15.15
CA PHE A 129 10.16 -9.13 -14.11
C PHE A 129 8.85 -9.93 -14.19
N SER A 130 8.95 -11.10 -14.80
CA SER A 130 7.80 -12.00 -14.95
C SER A 130 7.49 -12.71 -13.64
N VAL A 131 6.21 -12.84 -13.30
CA VAL A 131 5.73 -13.68 -12.19
C VAL A 131 6.00 -15.18 -12.43
N HIS A 132 6.36 -15.56 -13.66
CA HIS A 132 6.81 -16.92 -13.96
C HIS A 132 8.23 -17.20 -13.47
N ASP A 133 9.06 -16.16 -13.36
CA ASP A 133 10.48 -16.30 -13.02
C ASP A 133 10.80 -15.79 -11.61
N PHE A 134 9.91 -14.98 -11.01
CA PHE A 134 10.14 -14.34 -9.73
C PHE A 134 8.94 -14.47 -8.78
N ASP A 135 9.24 -14.60 -7.48
CA ASP A 135 8.27 -14.39 -6.42
C ASP A 135 8.27 -12.90 -6.05
N ILE A 136 7.16 -12.20 -6.28
CA ILE A 136 7.07 -10.75 -6.08
C ILE A 136 6.22 -10.46 -4.84
N LEU A 137 6.82 -9.80 -3.86
CA LEU A 137 6.12 -9.30 -2.68
C LEU A 137 6.13 -7.76 -2.66
N THR A 138 4.99 -7.14 -2.35
CA THR A 138 4.89 -5.69 -2.22
C THR A 138 4.85 -5.29 -0.75
N LEU A 139 5.79 -4.44 -0.33
CA LEU A 139 5.80 -3.85 1.00
C LEU A 139 5.17 -2.47 0.98
N TYR A 140 3.95 -2.40 1.49
CA TYR A 140 3.22 -1.13 1.68
C TYR A 140 3.64 -0.42 2.98
N PRO A 141 3.28 0.86 3.20
CA PRO A 141 3.31 1.47 4.52
C PRO A 141 2.60 0.59 5.55
N LEU A 142 2.84 0.71 6.84
CA LEU A 142 2.14 -0.09 7.86
C LEU A 142 0.63 0.13 7.75
N ASP A 143 -0.15 -0.96 7.84
CA ASP A 143 -1.59 -0.83 8.00
C ASP A 143 -1.96 -0.55 9.47
N PHE A 144 -3.25 -0.38 9.72
CA PHE A 144 -3.71 -0.04 11.07
C PHE A 144 -3.42 -1.15 12.08
N GLU A 145 -3.52 -2.42 11.69
CA GLU A 145 -3.18 -3.54 12.58
C GLU A 145 -1.68 -3.57 12.93
N GLU A 146 -0.81 -3.37 11.93
CA GLU A 146 0.64 -3.25 12.16
C GLU A 146 0.99 -2.01 13.00
N PHE A 147 0.23 -0.92 12.86
CA PHE A 147 0.33 0.26 13.69
C PHE A 147 -0.03 -0.04 15.16
N LEU A 148 -1.12 -0.78 15.40
CA LEU A 148 -1.48 -1.26 16.73
C LEU A 148 -0.37 -2.13 17.33
N TRP A 149 0.19 -3.06 16.56
CA TRP A 149 1.33 -3.87 17.02
C TRP A 149 2.57 -3.00 17.33
N ALA A 150 2.85 -2.00 16.49
CA ALA A 150 3.95 -1.07 16.73
C ALA A 150 3.79 -0.29 18.04
N ASN A 151 2.54 -0.05 18.47
CA ASN A 151 2.20 0.60 19.72
C ASN A 151 1.95 -0.36 20.90
N ALA A 152 2.25 -1.67 20.74
CA ALA A 152 2.03 -2.73 21.73
C ALA A 152 0.55 -2.98 22.10
N GLU A 153 -0.39 -2.59 21.23
CA GLU A 153 -1.84 -2.79 21.41
C GLU A 153 -2.32 -4.17 20.90
N PHE A 154 -1.58 -5.23 21.23
CA PHE A 154 -1.90 -6.61 20.78
C PHE A 154 -3.23 -7.13 21.34
N ALA A 155 -3.55 -6.79 22.59
CA ALA A 155 -4.82 -7.20 23.21
C ALA A 155 -6.01 -6.55 22.45
N LEU A 156 -5.91 -5.25 22.14
CA LEU A 156 -6.94 -4.54 21.37
C LEU A 156 -7.13 -5.16 19.98
N THR A 157 -6.04 -5.51 19.30
CA THR A 157 -6.10 -6.18 17.99
C THR A 157 -6.86 -7.50 18.06
N ARG A 158 -6.61 -8.31 19.11
CA ARG A 158 -7.30 -9.58 19.32
C ARG A 158 -8.80 -9.39 19.60
N GLU A 159 -9.15 -8.44 20.46
CA GLU A 159 -10.55 -8.13 20.75
C GLU A 159 -11.31 -7.67 19.52
N ILE A 160 -10.72 -6.79 18.68
CA ILE A 160 -11.33 -6.37 17.41
C ILE A 160 -11.61 -7.57 16.51
N ARG A 161 -10.67 -8.54 16.39
CA ARG A 161 -10.86 -9.74 15.58
C ARG A 161 -11.93 -10.67 16.14
N ASN A 162 -11.98 -10.85 17.47
CA ASN A 162 -12.99 -11.65 18.13
C ASN A 162 -14.40 -11.09 17.84
N HIS A 163 -14.60 -9.80 18.08
CA HIS A 163 -15.88 -9.13 17.84
C HIS A 163 -16.27 -9.05 16.36
N PHE A 164 -15.29 -9.03 15.45
CA PHE A 164 -15.58 -9.13 14.02
C PHE A 164 -16.08 -10.53 13.63
N SER A 165 -15.62 -11.59 14.27
CA SER A 165 -15.98 -12.98 13.91
C SER A 165 -17.46 -13.31 14.19
N ASP A 166 -18.05 -12.72 15.23
CA ASP A 166 -19.45 -12.93 15.63
C ASP A 166 -20.35 -11.69 15.48
N PHE A 167 -19.77 -10.59 15.02
CA PHE A 167 -20.40 -9.28 14.89
C PHE A 167 -21.03 -8.75 16.19
N SER A 168 -20.48 -9.13 17.33
CA SER A 168 -20.92 -8.65 18.65
C SER A 168 -20.32 -7.26 18.93
N PRO A 169 -21.07 -6.34 19.58
CA PRO A 169 -20.57 -5.02 19.95
C PRO A 169 -19.40 -5.12 20.94
N MET A 170 -18.33 -4.34 20.72
CA MET A 170 -17.20 -4.24 21.64
C MET A 170 -17.53 -3.56 22.98
N GLY A 171 -18.63 -2.83 23.03
CA GLY A 171 -19.01 -2.00 24.17
C GLY A 171 -18.23 -0.70 24.23
N LYS A 172 -18.82 0.29 24.89
CA LYS A 172 -18.41 1.71 24.85
C LYS A 172 -16.91 1.93 25.09
N LYS A 173 -16.33 1.33 26.14
CA LYS A 173 -14.94 1.57 26.55
C LYS A 173 -13.92 1.08 25.51
N LEU A 174 -14.08 -0.14 25.00
CA LEU A 174 -13.16 -0.71 23.99
C LEU A 174 -13.35 -0.04 22.64
N HIS A 175 -14.60 0.23 22.27
CA HIS A 175 -14.96 0.94 21.04
C HIS A 175 -14.32 2.33 20.98
N GLU A 176 -14.47 3.15 22.04
CA GLU A 176 -13.86 4.48 22.12
C GLU A 176 -12.32 4.40 22.07
N LYS A 177 -11.71 3.43 22.75
CA LYS A 177 -10.27 3.20 22.69
C LYS A 177 -9.83 2.88 21.27
N ALA A 178 -10.53 1.98 20.58
CA ALA A 178 -10.20 1.58 19.22
C ALA A 178 -10.35 2.75 18.23
N LEU A 179 -11.43 3.54 18.35
CA LEU A 179 -11.62 4.76 17.56
C LEU A 179 -10.51 5.79 17.80
N SER A 180 -10.09 5.98 19.06
CA SER A 180 -9.00 6.89 19.40
C SER A 180 -7.68 6.46 18.74
N GLN A 181 -7.33 5.17 18.76
CA GLN A 181 -6.16 4.64 18.06
C GLN A 181 -6.27 4.77 16.54
N PHE A 182 -7.46 4.59 15.98
CA PHE A 182 -7.71 4.76 14.57
C PHE A 182 -7.52 6.22 14.12
N ARG A 183 -8.07 7.18 14.86
CA ARG A 183 -7.87 8.61 14.60
C ARG A 183 -6.39 9.01 14.66
N LEU A 184 -5.66 8.45 15.62
CA LEU A 184 -4.22 8.65 15.73
C LEU A 184 -3.49 8.11 14.49
N TYR A 185 -3.89 6.94 13.98
CA TYR A 185 -3.33 6.37 12.74
C TYR A 185 -3.63 7.25 11.53
N LEU A 186 -4.82 7.84 11.41
CA LEU A 186 -5.14 8.76 10.31
C LEU A 186 -4.19 9.97 10.25
N ILE A 187 -3.73 10.44 11.43
CA ILE A 187 -2.80 11.56 11.54
C ILE A 187 -1.38 11.13 11.20
N ILE A 188 -0.89 10.06 11.82
CA ILE A 188 0.50 9.62 11.71
C ILE A 188 0.76 8.94 10.37
N GLY A 189 -0.21 8.17 9.88
CA GLY A 189 -0.07 7.31 8.71
C GLY A 189 0.69 6.02 8.99
N GLY A 190 0.95 5.29 7.91
CA GLY A 190 1.67 4.01 7.93
C GLY A 190 3.16 4.10 7.63
N MET A 191 3.71 5.30 7.37
CA MET A 191 5.13 5.44 7.07
C MET A 191 5.99 5.15 8.30
N PRO A 192 6.96 4.18 8.23
CA PRO A 192 7.77 3.78 9.38
C PRO A 192 8.44 4.94 10.11
N ALA A 193 8.96 5.92 9.37
CA ALA A 193 9.64 7.09 9.95
C ALA A 193 8.69 7.92 10.83
N ALA A 194 7.45 8.18 10.38
CA ALA A 194 6.45 8.93 11.13
C ALA A 194 6.02 8.18 12.41
N ILE A 195 5.82 6.85 12.29
CA ILE A 195 5.48 6.00 13.45
C ILE A 195 6.62 5.97 14.46
N MET A 196 7.86 5.85 14.01
CA MET A 196 9.04 5.86 14.90
C MET A 196 9.19 7.21 15.62
N GLU A 197 8.95 8.32 14.92
CA GLU A 197 9.00 9.65 15.52
C GLU A 197 7.94 9.79 16.63
N TYR A 198 6.71 9.41 16.36
CA TYR A 198 5.65 9.39 17.39
C TYR A 198 6.02 8.51 18.57
N LYS A 199 6.62 7.33 18.33
CA LYS A 199 6.96 6.37 19.40
C LYS A 199 8.02 6.87 20.38
N LYS A 200 8.92 7.75 19.99
CA LYS A 200 10.00 8.26 20.86
C LYS A 200 9.43 8.91 22.12
N GLU A 201 8.45 9.79 21.96
CA GLU A 201 7.91 10.58 23.06
C GLU A 201 6.40 10.46 23.24
N LYS A 202 5.71 9.70 22.38
CA LYS A 202 4.24 9.62 22.32
C LYS A 202 3.56 10.98 22.08
N LYS A 203 4.29 11.90 21.44
CA LYS A 203 3.81 13.24 21.09
C LYS A 203 3.67 13.41 19.61
N LEU A 204 2.61 14.08 19.17
CA LEU A 204 2.36 14.37 17.76
C LEU A 204 3.19 15.55 17.22
N LEU A 205 3.83 16.32 18.08
CA LEU A 205 4.47 17.60 17.73
C LEU A 205 5.49 17.49 16.59
N LEU A 206 6.30 16.44 16.57
CA LEU A 206 7.38 16.26 15.57
C LEU A 206 6.96 15.42 14.36
N VAL A 207 5.77 14.84 14.37
CA VAL A 207 5.26 14.02 13.26
C VAL A 207 5.10 14.81 11.96
N PRO A 208 4.53 16.05 11.98
CA PRO A 208 4.37 16.86 10.76
C PRO A 208 5.70 17.16 10.06
N ASP A 209 6.77 17.45 10.81
CA ASP A 209 8.10 17.70 10.21
C ASP A 209 8.64 16.46 9.51
N THR A 210 8.45 15.29 10.13
CA THR A 210 8.84 14.01 9.51
C THR A 210 8.01 13.71 8.27
N GLN A 211 6.71 13.96 8.29
CA GLN A 211 5.85 13.80 7.12
C GLN A 211 6.22 14.78 5.99
N GLN A 212 6.56 16.02 6.32
CA GLN A 212 7.02 17.00 5.34
C GLN A 212 8.36 16.57 4.69
N LYS A 213 9.29 16.01 5.47
CA LYS A 213 10.53 15.44 4.92
C LYS A 213 10.25 14.29 3.96
N LEU A 214 9.34 13.38 4.32
CA LEU A 214 8.89 12.29 3.44
C LEU A 214 8.23 12.82 2.17
N LEU A 215 7.34 13.81 2.29
CA LEU A 215 6.69 14.45 1.15
C LEU A 215 7.72 15.05 0.18
N ASN A 216 8.70 15.80 0.70
CA ASN A 216 9.77 16.38 -0.10
C ASN A 216 10.62 15.31 -0.80
N LEU A 217 10.90 14.19 -0.12
CA LEU A 217 11.61 13.06 -0.70
C LEU A 217 10.83 12.46 -1.88
N PHE A 218 9.52 12.23 -1.75
CA PHE A 218 8.70 11.73 -2.85
C PHE A 218 8.62 12.72 -4.01
N LEU A 219 8.52 14.02 -3.74
CA LEU A 219 8.54 15.06 -4.77
C LEU A 219 9.89 15.11 -5.52
N SER A 220 10.99 14.86 -4.82
CA SER A 220 12.32 14.71 -5.43
C SER A 220 12.40 13.47 -6.32
N ASP A 221 11.90 12.32 -5.81
CA ASP A 221 11.87 11.08 -6.59
C ASP A 221 11.00 11.21 -7.85
N ILE A 222 9.82 11.85 -7.76
CA ILE A 222 8.98 12.16 -8.93
C ILE A 222 9.76 13.02 -9.93
N THR A 223 10.51 13.99 -9.45
CA THR A 223 11.28 14.89 -10.33
C THR A 223 12.40 14.15 -11.06
N ALA A 224 13.07 13.21 -10.38
CA ALA A 224 14.20 12.46 -10.90
C ALA A 224 13.79 11.31 -11.83
N LEU A 225 12.64 10.66 -11.56
CA LEU A 225 12.26 9.39 -12.18
C LEU A 225 11.11 9.49 -13.19
N ALA A 226 10.37 10.61 -13.19
CA ALA A 226 9.28 10.79 -14.15
C ALA A 226 9.80 10.88 -15.59
N PRO A 227 9.01 10.49 -16.60
CA PRO A 227 9.37 10.61 -18.01
C PRO A 227 9.80 12.04 -18.35
N LYS A 228 10.75 12.19 -19.29
CA LYS A 228 11.28 13.51 -19.69
C LYS A 228 10.15 14.49 -20.01
N GLY A 229 10.21 15.69 -19.42
CA GLY A 229 9.23 16.75 -19.62
C GLY A 229 7.93 16.63 -18.83
N THR A 230 7.67 15.50 -18.14
CA THR A 230 6.40 15.27 -17.42
C THR A 230 6.49 15.49 -15.91
N ALA A 231 7.68 15.62 -15.34
CA ALA A 231 7.90 15.71 -13.89
C ALA A 231 7.03 16.76 -13.17
N ARG A 232 6.88 17.97 -13.75
CA ARG A 232 6.01 19.01 -13.21
C ARG A 232 4.54 18.59 -13.20
N HIS A 233 4.09 17.94 -14.27
CA HIS A 233 2.71 17.45 -14.38
C HIS A 233 2.45 16.31 -13.38
N CYS A 234 3.39 15.38 -13.22
CA CYS A 234 3.31 14.32 -12.21
C CYS A 234 3.20 14.89 -10.79
N ARG A 235 4.06 15.86 -10.43
CA ARG A 235 4.01 16.53 -9.12
C ARG A 235 2.68 17.23 -8.88
N ASN A 236 2.20 18.03 -9.84
CA ASN A 236 0.93 18.74 -9.71
C ASN A 236 -0.26 17.78 -9.59
N ALA A 237 -0.28 16.75 -10.43
CA ALA A 237 -1.32 15.72 -10.37
C ALA A 237 -1.33 15.02 -9.01
N TRP A 238 -0.17 14.54 -8.53
CA TRP A 238 -0.05 13.83 -7.25
C TRP A 238 -0.51 14.68 -6.07
N LEU A 239 -0.07 15.92 -5.97
CA LEU A 239 -0.47 16.86 -4.92
C LEU A 239 -1.96 17.21 -4.97
N SER A 240 -2.61 17.12 -6.15
CA SER A 240 -4.02 17.41 -6.29
C SER A 240 -4.95 16.29 -5.84
N ILE A 241 -4.47 15.03 -5.78
CA ILE A 241 -5.29 13.85 -5.47
C ILE A 241 -6.04 14.01 -4.14
N PRO A 242 -5.40 14.31 -3.00
CA PRO A 242 -6.09 14.39 -1.72
C PRO A 242 -7.20 15.45 -1.70
N ALA A 243 -6.99 16.59 -2.34
CA ALA A 243 -7.95 17.69 -2.38
C ALA A 243 -9.21 17.40 -3.23
N GLN A 244 -9.21 16.32 -4.00
CA GLN A 244 -10.34 15.88 -4.80
C GLN A 244 -11.21 14.83 -4.10
N LEU A 245 -10.73 14.27 -2.99
CA LEU A 245 -11.45 13.30 -2.15
C LEU A 245 -12.36 13.97 -1.10
N GLY A 246 -13.18 13.18 -0.41
CA GLY A 246 -14.08 13.64 0.63
C GLY A 246 -15.24 14.51 0.12
N ARG A 247 -15.45 14.56 -1.19
CA ARG A 247 -16.49 15.37 -1.84
C ARG A 247 -17.67 14.50 -2.29
N THR A 248 -18.78 15.12 -2.63
CA THR A 248 -19.97 14.44 -3.18
C THR A 248 -19.64 13.66 -4.45
N SER A 249 -18.80 14.23 -5.35
CA SER A 249 -18.26 13.51 -6.51
C SER A 249 -16.78 13.21 -6.28
N ARG A 250 -16.43 11.92 -6.25
CA ARG A 250 -15.07 11.41 -6.09
C ARG A 250 -14.32 11.28 -7.42
N LYS A 251 -15.02 11.54 -8.56
CA LYS A 251 -14.40 11.48 -9.88
C LYS A 251 -13.22 12.42 -9.99
N PHE A 252 -12.06 11.88 -10.40
CA PHE A 252 -10.87 12.69 -10.62
C PHE A 252 -11.10 13.67 -11.78
N GLN A 253 -10.84 14.94 -11.53
CA GLN A 253 -11.08 16.03 -12.47
C GLN A 253 -9.76 16.71 -12.82
N TYR A 254 -9.37 16.64 -14.09
CA TYR A 254 -8.13 17.27 -14.58
C TYR A 254 -8.11 18.78 -14.33
N THR A 255 -9.24 19.46 -14.51
CA THR A 255 -9.38 20.90 -14.30
C THR A 255 -9.06 21.36 -12.88
N ARG A 256 -9.07 20.43 -11.92
CA ARG A 256 -8.70 20.70 -10.51
C ARG A 256 -7.21 20.60 -10.25
N ILE A 257 -6.41 20.07 -11.17
CA ILE A 257 -4.95 20.04 -11.04
C ILE A 257 -4.38 21.44 -11.24
N ALA A 258 -4.79 22.09 -12.33
CA ALA A 258 -4.36 23.44 -12.69
C ALA A 258 -5.33 24.05 -13.72
N LYS A 259 -5.29 25.39 -13.86
CA LYS A 259 -6.07 26.08 -14.91
C LYS A 259 -5.63 25.57 -16.30
N GLY A 260 -6.59 25.13 -17.11
CA GLY A 260 -6.34 24.60 -18.46
C GLY A 260 -5.81 23.16 -18.49
N ALA A 261 -5.77 22.44 -17.38
CA ALA A 261 -5.38 21.03 -17.35
C ALA A 261 -6.42 20.16 -18.09
N THR A 262 -5.94 19.29 -18.97
CA THR A 262 -6.75 18.39 -19.79
C THR A 262 -6.26 16.96 -19.69
N ALA A 263 -7.12 15.98 -20.04
CA ALA A 263 -6.74 14.58 -20.12
C ALA A 263 -5.54 14.36 -21.05
N LYS A 264 -5.48 15.05 -22.18
CA LYS A 264 -4.36 14.94 -23.14
C LYS A 264 -2.99 15.20 -22.51
N VAL A 265 -2.90 16.14 -21.56
CA VAL A 265 -1.64 16.54 -20.90
C VAL A 265 -1.32 15.67 -19.69
N TYR A 266 -2.36 15.23 -18.95
CA TYR A 266 -2.19 14.59 -17.65
C TYR A 266 -2.41 13.07 -17.64
N HIS A 267 -2.82 12.48 -18.76
CA HIS A 267 -3.04 11.02 -18.84
C HIS A 267 -1.74 10.25 -18.55
N GLU A 268 -0.69 10.51 -19.32
CA GLU A 268 0.63 9.86 -19.13
C GLU A 268 1.21 10.11 -17.73
N PRO A 269 1.26 11.34 -17.19
CA PRO A 269 1.62 11.61 -15.81
C PRO A 269 0.85 10.79 -14.77
N LEU A 270 -0.46 10.63 -14.93
CA LEU A 270 -1.27 9.83 -14.00
C LEU A 270 -0.98 8.33 -14.12
N GLN A 271 -0.85 7.81 -15.33
CA GLN A 271 -0.48 6.40 -15.54
C GLN A 271 0.89 6.10 -14.93
N TRP A 272 1.84 7.02 -15.07
CA TRP A 272 3.14 6.87 -14.43
C TRP A 272 3.04 6.87 -12.90
N LEU A 273 2.26 7.78 -12.29
CA LEU A 273 2.05 7.81 -10.84
C LEU A 273 1.42 6.50 -10.32
N ILE A 274 0.47 5.92 -11.06
CA ILE A 274 -0.16 4.64 -10.74
C ILE A 274 0.87 3.51 -10.85
N SER A 275 1.62 3.44 -11.94
CA SER A 275 2.64 2.41 -12.16
C SER A 275 3.82 2.52 -11.18
N ALA A 276 4.15 3.73 -10.73
CA ALA A 276 5.14 3.96 -9.67
C ALA A 276 4.61 3.61 -8.26
N GLY A 277 3.33 3.24 -8.12
CA GLY A 277 2.70 2.94 -6.84
C GLY A 277 2.46 4.15 -5.94
N LEU A 278 2.45 5.37 -6.52
CA LEU A 278 2.23 6.63 -5.81
C LEU A 278 0.76 7.05 -5.72
N ALA A 279 -0.09 6.42 -6.53
CA ALA A 279 -1.54 6.62 -6.53
C ALA A 279 -2.26 5.28 -6.70
N ILE A 280 -3.38 5.11 -6.01
CA ILE A 280 -4.23 3.92 -6.08
C ILE A 280 -5.42 4.24 -6.98
N PRO A 281 -5.56 3.55 -8.13
CA PRO A 281 -6.70 3.75 -9.00
C PRO A 281 -7.90 2.92 -8.53
N CYS A 282 -9.12 3.47 -8.73
CA CYS A 282 -10.38 2.78 -8.58
C CYS A 282 -11.26 3.12 -9.76
N GLN A 283 -11.55 2.14 -10.61
CA GLN A 283 -12.30 2.32 -11.86
C GLN A 283 -13.78 1.99 -11.65
N THR A 284 -14.63 2.42 -12.59
CA THR A 284 -16.04 2.04 -12.54
C THR A 284 -16.24 0.56 -12.87
N ALA A 285 -17.10 -0.12 -12.11
CA ALA A 285 -17.48 -1.53 -12.36
C ALA A 285 -18.49 -1.68 -13.52
N VAL A 286 -19.23 -0.62 -13.84
CA VAL A 286 -20.27 -0.64 -14.86
C VAL A 286 -19.78 0.14 -16.06
N CYS A 287 -19.08 -0.52 -16.97
CA CYS A 287 -18.79 0.09 -18.27
C CYS A 287 -18.58 -0.94 -19.38
N SER A 288 -19.41 -0.84 -20.41
CA SER A 288 -19.14 -1.44 -21.72
C SER A 288 -17.95 -0.78 -22.45
N ARG A 289 -17.50 0.39 -21.97
CA ARG A 289 -16.27 1.07 -22.40
C ARG A 289 -15.71 1.84 -21.19
N PRO A 290 -14.53 1.47 -20.64
CA PRO A 290 -13.87 2.25 -19.61
C PRO A 290 -13.57 3.65 -20.19
N SER A 291 -14.34 4.65 -19.83
CA SER A 291 -13.97 6.02 -20.17
C SER A 291 -12.92 6.48 -19.15
N GLU A 292 -11.82 7.06 -19.61
CA GLU A 292 -10.76 7.65 -18.80
C GLU A 292 -11.29 8.69 -17.79
N THR A 293 -12.51 9.17 -17.98
CA THR A 293 -13.18 10.16 -17.14
C THR A 293 -13.85 9.58 -15.89
N SER A 294 -13.88 8.25 -15.73
CA SER A 294 -14.57 7.57 -14.61
C SER A 294 -13.58 6.94 -13.62
N LEU A 295 -12.54 7.67 -13.24
CA LEU A 295 -11.48 7.22 -12.36
C LEU A 295 -11.57 7.95 -11.00
N HIS A 296 -11.50 7.20 -9.90
CA HIS A 296 -11.15 7.72 -8.58
C HIS A 296 -9.67 7.44 -8.34
N LEU A 297 -8.97 8.36 -7.68
CA LEU A 297 -7.58 8.21 -7.31
C LEU A 297 -7.41 8.48 -5.82
N TYR A 298 -6.65 7.61 -5.16
CA TYR A 298 -6.37 7.73 -3.74
C TYR A 298 -4.86 7.80 -3.49
N PRO A 299 -4.41 8.59 -2.49
CA PRO A 299 -3.06 8.50 -1.98
C PRO A 299 -2.75 7.12 -1.41
N VAL A 300 -1.47 6.82 -1.24
CA VAL A 300 -0.99 5.51 -0.75
C VAL A 300 -0.77 5.46 0.76
N ASP A 301 -0.91 6.61 1.43
CA ASP A 301 -0.72 6.73 2.88
C ASP A 301 -1.56 7.88 3.47
N THR A 302 -2.22 7.61 4.60
CA THR A 302 -3.09 8.58 5.27
C THR A 302 -2.32 9.74 5.87
N GLY A 303 -1.12 9.51 6.40
CA GLY A 303 -0.26 10.54 6.95
C GLY A 303 0.26 11.50 5.89
N LEU A 304 0.61 10.99 4.70
CA LEU A 304 0.95 11.84 3.55
C LEU A 304 -0.29 12.60 3.04
N CYS A 305 -1.48 11.96 3.05
CA CYS A 305 -2.73 12.62 2.71
C CYS A 305 -3.00 13.81 3.64
N SER A 306 -2.93 13.61 4.96
CA SER A 306 -3.14 14.66 5.95
C SER A 306 -2.10 15.78 5.86
N CYS A 307 -0.83 15.44 5.56
CA CYS A 307 0.26 16.38 5.36
C CYS A 307 0.03 17.27 4.13
N ILE A 308 -0.34 16.68 2.98
CA ILE A 308 -0.64 17.43 1.74
C ILE A 308 -1.82 18.38 1.96
N LEU A 309 -2.87 17.93 2.66
CA LEU A 309 -4.05 18.73 2.98
C LEU A 309 -3.82 19.72 4.13
N LYS A 310 -2.66 19.65 4.82
CA LYS A 310 -2.33 20.48 5.99
C LYS A 310 -3.40 20.42 7.08
N ILE A 311 -3.91 19.20 7.38
CA ILE A 311 -4.98 19.02 8.36
C ILE A 311 -4.41 19.20 9.77
N PRO A 312 -4.96 20.08 10.60
CA PRO A 312 -4.57 20.17 12.00
C PRO A 312 -4.90 18.87 12.75
N ALA A 313 -3.96 18.35 13.54
CA ALA A 313 -4.13 17.08 14.25
C ALA A 313 -5.40 17.02 15.12
N PHE A 314 -5.76 18.12 15.78
CA PHE A 314 -6.96 18.19 16.62
C PHE A 314 -8.25 17.92 15.85
N GLN A 315 -8.31 18.30 14.56
CA GLN A 315 -9.49 18.10 13.71
C GLN A 315 -9.76 16.62 13.41
N LEU A 316 -8.73 15.81 13.26
CA LEU A 316 -8.87 14.35 13.12
C LEU A 316 -9.11 13.67 14.46
N LEU A 317 -8.51 14.19 15.56
CA LEU A 317 -8.68 13.64 16.91
C LEU A 317 -10.10 13.85 17.44
N SER A 318 -10.75 15.01 17.16
CA SER A 318 -12.14 15.27 17.57
C SER A 318 -13.12 14.29 16.95
N GLY A 319 -12.79 13.75 15.77
CA GLY A 319 -13.70 12.90 14.98
C GLY A 319 -14.81 13.70 14.31
N GLU A 320 -14.68 15.04 14.23
CA GLU A 320 -15.60 15.88 13.48
C GLU A 320 -15.58 15.55 11.99
N GLU A 321 -16.74 15.56 11.39
CA GLU A 321 -16.88 15.34 9.96
C GLU A 321 -16.39 16.54 9.17
N THR A 322 -15.33 16.32 8.42
CA THR A 322 -14.81 17.32 7.49
C THR A 322 -14.47 16.65 6.15
N THR A 323 -14.54 17.41 5.08
CA THR A 323 -14.12 16.94 3.75
C THR A 323 -12.70 16.36 3.78
N ALA A 324 -11.79 17.00 4.51
CA ALA A 324 -10.41 16.55 4.63
C ALA A 324 -10.29 15.26 5.46
N GLY A 325 -11.05 15.13 6.55
CA GLY A 325 -11.13 13.90 7.35
C GLY A 325 -11.66 12.72 6.53
N THR A 326 -12.72 12.96 5.76
CA THR A 326 -13.27 11.97 4.83
C THR A 326 -12.25 11.53 3.78
N ALA A 327 -11.46 12.46 3.24
CA ALA A 327 -10.37 12.13 2.30
C ALA A 327 -9.31 11.19 2.93
N CYS A 328 -8.95 11.39 4.19
CA CYS A 328 -8.05 10.48 4.91
C CYS A 328 -8.67 9.10 5.11
N ILE A 329 -9.96 9.02 5.44
CA ILE A 329 -10.67 7.73 5.61
C ILE A 329 -10.80 7.00 4.27
N GLU A 330 -11.15 7.67 3.19
CA GLU A 330 -11.20 7.08 1.85
C GLU A 330 -9.81 6.57 1.41
N THR A 331 -8.75 7.33 1.72
CA THR A 331 -7.36 6.90 1.51
C THR A 331 -7.04 5.64 2.32
N PHE A 332 -7.42 5.59 3.59
CA PHE A 332 -7.24 4.41 4.45
C PHE A 332 -7.93 3.18 3.87
N LEU A 333 -9.17 3.30 3.43
CA LEU A 333 -9.93 2.19 2.86
C LEU A 333 -9.27 1.67 1.57
N ALA A 334 -8.95 2.56 0.64
CA ALA A 334 -8.29 2.20 -0.62
C ALA A 334 -6.92 1.52 -0.38
N GLN A 335 -6.10 2.10 0.50
CA GLN A 335 -4.80 1.57 0.89
C GLN A 335 -4.92 0.17 1.51
N HIS A 336 -5.90 -0.02 2.39
CA HIS A 336 -6.11 -1.29 3.06
C HIS A 336 -6.51 -2.39 2.06
N PHE A 337 -7.46 -2.12 1.19
CA PHE A 337 -7.98 -3.13 0.26
C PHE A 337 -6.96 -3.53 -0.80
N ILE A 338 -6.24 -2.57 -1.42
CA ILE A 338 -5.20 -2.90 -2.41
C ILE A 338 -4.06 -3.71 -1.80
N ARG A 339 -3.68 -3.41 -0.56
CA ARG A 339 -2.66 -4.14 0.19
C ARG A 339 -3.05 -5.61 0.42
N ASN A 340 -4.33 -5.88 0.66
CA ASN A 340 -4.84 -7.24 0.83
C ASN A 340 -5.11 -7.95 -0.50
N GLY A 341 -4.71 -7.37 -1.63
CA GLY A 341 -4.78 -7.98 -2.95
C GLY A 341 -6.17 -7.93 -3.58
N TYR A 342 -7.04 -7.02 -3.12
CA TYR A 342 -8.32 -6.76 -3.79
C TYR A 342 -8.12 -5.86 -5.02
N ALA A 343 -8.75 -6.20 -6.13
CA ALA A 343 -8.97 -5.26 -7.21
C ALA A 343 -10.10 -4.29 -6.81
N LEU A 344 -9.86 -2.98 -7.02
CA LEU A 344 -10.79 -1.93 -6.63
C LEU A 344 -11.59 -1.44 -7.82
N SER A 345 -12.91 -1.41 -7.65
CA SER A 345 -13.81 -0.71 -8.55
C SER A 345 -14.87 0.03 -7.73
N TYR A 346 -15.66 0.89 -8.36
CA TYR A 346 -16.81 1.53 -7.75
C TYR A 346 -18.05 1.35 -8.61
N TRP A 347 -19.22 1.43 -7.99
CA TRP A 347 -20.50 1.41 -8.69
C TRP A 347 -21.20 2.76 -8.57
N SER A 348 -21.84 3.19 -9.66
CA SER A 348 -22.66 4.39 -9.69
C SER A 348 -23.89 4.17 -10.56
N SER A 349 -25.05 4.57 -10.09
CA SER A 349 -26.30 4.65 -10.85
C SER A 349 -26.52 6.04 -11.46
N GLY A 350 -25.46 6.65 -11.99
CA GLY A 350 -25.48 8.04 -12.44
C GLY A 350 -25.45 9.01 -11.26
N ASN A 351 -26.44 9.91 -11.15
CA ASN A 351 -26.46 10.92 -10.10
C ASN A 351 -27.23 10.51 -8.83
N GLN A 352 -27.73 9.26 -8.75
CA GLN A 352 -28.64 8.86 -7.66
C GLN A 352 -27.95 8.16 -6.50
N ALA A 353 -26.98 7.26 -6.79
CA ALA A 353 -26.25 6.51 -5.78
C ALA A 353 -24.86 6.14 -6.26
N GLU A 354 -23.92 6.06 -5.31
CA GLU A 354 -22.56 5.60 -5.54
C GLU A 354 -22.12 4.72 -4.37
N VAL A 355 -21.61 3.52 -4.69
CA VAL A 355 -20.90 2.66 -3.74
C VAL A 355 -19.41 2.80 -4.05
N PRO A 356 -18.63 3.39 -3.14
CA PRO A 356 -17.25 3.83 -3.42
C PRO A 356 -16.25 2.69 -3.63
N PHE A 357 -16.52 1.51 -3.07
CA PHE A 357 -15.64 0.37 -3.24
C PHE A 357 -16.42 -0.91 -3.52
N LEU A 358 -16.14 -1.50 -4.66
CA LEU A 358 -16.44 -2.88 -5.00
C LEU A 358 -15.11 -3.63 -5.04
N LEU A 359 -14.98 -4.62 -4.20
CA LEU A 359 -13.75 -5.40 -4.04
C LEU A 359 -13.90 -6.74 -4.73
N SER A 360 -12.95 -7.12 -5.56
CA SER A 360 -12.91 -8.44 -6.17
C SER A 360 -11.58 -9.14 -5.89
N LYS A 361 -11.67 -10.40 -5.44
CA LYS A 361 -10.52 -11.28 -5.20
C LYS A 361 -10.98 -12.74 -5.21
N ASN A 362 -10.34 -13.60 -6.01
CA ASN A 362 -10.61 -15.05 -6.03
C ASN A 362 -12.11 -15.39 -6.10
N SER A 363 -12.86 -14.75 -7.01
CA SER A 363 -14.31 -14.91 -7.18
C SER A 363 -15.18 -14.40 -6.01
N HIS A 364 -14.58 -13.81 -4.96
CA HIS A 364 -15.33 -13.07 -3.95
C HIS A 364 -15.57 -11.64 -4.42
N PHE A 365 -16.79 -11.19 -4.26
CA PHE A 365 -17.21 -9.84 -4.65
C PHE A 365 -17.91 -9.16 -3.48
N ILE A 366 -17.29 -8.09 -2.95
CA ILE A 366 -17.73 -7.44 -1.72
C ILE A 366 -18.04 -5.97 -2.03
N ALA A 367 -19.18 -5.47 -1.56
CA ALA A 367 -19.54 -4.06 -1.66
C ALA A 367 -19.32 -3.33 -0.33
N ILE A 368 -18.61 -2.21 -0.40
CA ILE A 368 -18.29 -1.37 0.76
C ILE A 368 -18.83 0.05 0.53
N ASP A 369 -19.74 0.49 1.39
CA ASP A 369 -20.09 1.90 1.51
C ASP A 369 -19.48 2.46 2.81
N TYR A 370 -19.16 3.73 2.83
CA TYR A 370 -18.66 4.44 4.00
C TYR A 370 -19.60 5.58 4.36
N ARG A 371 -19.88 5.70 5.66
CA ARG A 371 -20.68 6.79 6.22
C ARG A 371 -19.99 7.37 7.45
N SER A 372 -19.86 8.68 7.45
CA SER A 372 -19.34 9.40 8.60
C SER A 372 -20.44 9.62 9.65
N THR A 373 -21.69 9.89 9.22
CA THR A 373 -22.81 10.19 10.12
C THR A 373 -23.48 8.91 10.63
N PRO A 374 -23.60 8.74 11.95
CA PRO A 374 -24.32 7.60 12.57
C PRO A 374 -25.81 7.58 12.17
N HIS A 375 -26.39 6.37 12.19
CA HIS A 375 -27.84 6.11 12.02
C HIS A 375 -28.48 6.47 10.66
N GLN A 376 -27.72 6.90 9.65
CA GLN A 376 -28.29 7.08 8.32
C GLN A 376 -28.56 5.72 7.65
N LYS A 377 -29.73 5.61 7.01
CA LYS A 377 -30.06 4.43 6.17
C LYS A 377 -29.08 4.34 5.01
N CYS A 378 -28.49 3.16 4.81
CA CYS A 378 -27.55 2.92 3.71
C CYS A 378 -28.29 2.78 2.37
N ARG A 379 -28.70 3.90 1.76
CA ARG A 379 -29.46 3.92 0.51
C ARG A 379 -28.63 3.36 -0.66
N ASN A 380 -27.34 3.64 -0.69
CA ASN A 380 -26.47 3.24 -1.81
C ASN A 380 -26.35 1.71 -1.92
N LEU A 381 -26.04 1.00 -0.82
CA LEU A 381 -25.98 -0.47 -0.81
C LEU A 381 -27.35 -1.09 -1.14
N MET A 382 -28.44 -0.49 -0.67
CA MET A 382 -29.79 -0.97 -0.97
C MET A 382 -30.15 -0.77 -2.45
N GLN A 383 -29.69 0.31 -3.08
CA GLN A 383 -29.87 0.52 -4.52
C GLN A 383 -28.98 -0.40 -5.35
N LEU A 384 -27.73 -0.62 -4.93
CA LEU A 384 -26.85 -1.60 -5.54
C LEU A 384 -27.46 -3.01 -5.51
N ASN A 385 -28.02 -3.43 -4.38
CA ASN A 385 -28.67 -4.75 -4.23
C ASN A 385 -29.88 -4.95 -5.16
N LYS A 386 -30.53 -3.86 -5.55
CA LYS A 386 -31.65 -3.87 -6.51
C LYS A 386 -31.19 -3.71 -7.97
N SER A 387 -29.93 -3.45 -8.20
CA SER A 387 -29.37 -3.23 -9.53
C SER A 387 -29.14 -4.56 -10.27
N SER A 388 -28.97 -4.48 -11.58
CA SER A 388 -28.61 -5.62 -12.44
C SER A 388 -27.10 -5.87 -12.49
N LEU A 389 -26.33 -5.44 -11.47
CA LEU A 389 -24.89 -5.65 -11.44
C LEU A 389 -24.56 -7.15 -11.39
N SER A 390 -23.70 -7.60 -12.28
CA SER A 390 -23.24 -8.99 -12.39
C SER A 390 -21.70 -9.03 -12.41
N PRO A 391 -21.07 -9.82 -11.54
CA PRO A 391 -21.66 -10.60 -10.47
C PRO A 391 -22.24 -9.72 -9.33
N ALA A 392 -23.29 -10.20 -8.67
CA ALA A 392 -23.82 -9.54 -7.48
C ALA A 392 -22.84 -9.67 -6.30
N PRO A 393 -22.76 -8.67 -5.39
CA PRO A 393 -21.92 -8.79 -4.20
C PRO A 393 -22.36 -9.95 -3.31
N THR A 394 -21.39 -10.76 -2.87
CA THR A 394 -21.61 -11.85 -1.92
C THR A 394 -21.74 -11.36 -0.49
N GLN A 395 -21.12 -10.20 -0.20
CA GLN A 395 -21.15 -9.53 1.11
C GLN A 395 -21.25 -8.02 0.92
N MET A 396 -21.95 -7.37 1.84
CA MET A 396 -22.10 -5.91 1.85
C MET A 396 -21.76 -5.36 3.22
N TYR A 397 -20.84 -4.42 3.29
CA TYR A 397 -20.42 -3.75 4.52
C TYR A 397 -20.66 -2.25 4.47
N LEU A 398 -21.23 -1.73 5.54
CA LEU A 398 -21.26 -0.30 5.83
C LEU A 398 -20.16 0.01 6.84
N ILE A 399 -19.13 0.70 6.39
CA ILE A 399 -18.06 1.17 7.28
C ILE A 399 -18.49 2.48 7.94
N SER A 400 -18.41 2.57 9.25
CA SER A 400 -18.80 3.76 10.00
C SER A 400 -18.05 3.91 11.32
N ALA A 401 -18.29 4.99 12.05
CA ALA A 401 -17.82 5.16 13.42
C ALA A 401 -18.70 4.43 14.46
N GLU A 402 -19.76 3.74 14.06
CA GLU A 402 -20.60 2.94 14.95
C GLU A 402 -19.90 1.63 15.33
N ASP A 403 -20.30 1.04 16.47
CA ASP A 403 -19.88 -0.30 16.88
C ASP A 403 -20.48 -1.39 15.96
N PHE A 404 -19.94 -2.60 16.01
CA PHE A 404 -20.43 -3.72 15.21
C PHE A 404 -21.94 -3.90 15.33
N ARG A 405 -22.59 -4.10 14.20
CA ARG A 405 -24.03 -4.37 14.14
C ARG A 405 -24.40 -5.15 12.87
N GLN A 406 -25.20 -6.18 13.02
CA GLN A 406 -25.77 -6.92 11.91
C GLN A 406 -27.12 -6.34 11.48
N LYS A 407 -27.33 -6.18 10.19
CA LYS A 407 -28.59 -5.86 9.52
C LYS A 407 -28.92 -6.97 8.52
N GLU A 408 -30.18 -7.07 8.11
CA GLU A 408 -30.60 -8.10 7.14
C GLU A 408 -29.86 -8.03 5.81
N ALA A 409 -29.62 -6.82 5.28
CA ALA A 409 -29.05 -6.62 3.96
C ALA A 409 -27.55 -6.29 3.97
N TYR A 410 -26.97 -5.88 5.09
CA TYR A 410 -25.55 -5.51 5.21
C TYR A 410 -25.10 -5.55 6.66
N GLN A 411 -23.82 -5.59 6.87
CA GLN A 411 -23.19 -5.56 8.19
C GLN A 411 -22.51 -4.19 8.42
N ILE A 412 -22.63 -3.65 9.64
CA ILE A 412 -21.94 -2.42 10.05
C ILE A 412 -20.63 -2.83 10.67
N VAL A 413 -19.55 -2.36 10.08
CA VAL A 413 -18.18 -2.62 10.52
C VAL A 413 -17.54 -1.30 10.97
N PRO A 414 -17.03 -1.20 12.19
CA PRO A 414 -16.32 -0.04 12.66
C PRO A 414 -15.08 0.27 11.81
N LEU A 415 -14.75 1.55 11.64
CA LEU A 415 -13.57 2.00 10.90
C LEU A 415 -12.28 1.28 11.33
N TYR A 416 -12.11 1.06 12.63
CA TYR A 416 -10.93 0.39 13.18
C TYR A 416 -10.89 -1.12 12.91
N ALA A 417 -11.98 -1.73 12.46
CA ALA A 417 -12.08 -3.17 12.22
C ALA A 417 -11.92 -3.55 10.74
N VAL A 418 -11.69 -2.58 9.85
CA VAL A 418 -11.53 -2.81 8.40
C VAL A 418 -10.41 -3.82 8.09
N PHE A 419 -9.39 -3.92 8.95
CA PHE A 419 -8.31 -4.88 8.77
C PHE A 419 -8.73 -6.36 8.94
N CYS A 420 -9.96 -6.61 9.34
CA CYS A 420 -10.54 -7.95 9.42
C CYS A 420 -11.21 -8.39 8.10
N ILE A 421 -11.51 -7.42 7.18
CA ILE A 421 -12.05 -7.68 5.84
C ILE A 421 -10.90 -8.12 4.90
#